data_9f49050bccd2035a4230a82011d75131
#
_entry.id   9f49050bccd2035a4230a82011d75131
#
_cell.length_a   1.000
_cell.length_b   1.000
_cell.length_c   1.000
_cell.angle_alpha   90.00
_cell.angle_beta   90.00
_cell.angle_gamma   90.00
#
_symmetry.space_group_name_H-M   'P 1'
#
loop_
_entity.id
_entity.type
_entity.pdbx_description
1 polymer ?
#
loop_
_entity_poly.entity_id
_entity_poly.type
_entity_poly.pdbx_seq_one_letter_code
_entity_poly.pdbx_strand_id
1 'polypeptide(L)'
;MAEKQYSAAQMVIDTLKNNGVEYVFGIPGAKIDYLFNALEDDDIELVVTRHEQNAAMIAQGIGRLTGKPGVAITTSGPGVSNLTTGLLTATSEGDPVLAIGGQVKRNDLLRLTHQSIDNASLLRSSTKYSAEVQDPESLSEVITNAMRTATSGKNGASFISIPQDVISSPVKADAISLCQKPHLGVPSEQEINEVIEAIKNSKFPVLLAGMRSSSQAETEAIRRLVQKTNLPVVETFQGAGVISRELENHFFGRVGLFRNQVGDELLRKSDLVITIGYDPIEYEASNWNKELDTKIINVDEEHAEITNYMQPVKELIGNIAGTIDMISEHVNEPFINQDHLDAVSYTHLRAHETSLHL
;
A
#
# COMPACT_ATOMS: atom_id res chain seq x y z
N MET A 1 5.36 -37.26 31.42
CA MET A 1 5.58 -35.91 30.91
C MET A 1 4.20 -35.36 30.58
N ALA A 2 3.77 -34.26 31.22
CA ALA A 2 2.51 -33.63 30.82
C ALA A 2 2.64 -33.22 29.33
N GLU A 3 1.70 -33.57 28.49
CA GLU A 3 1.61 -33.04 27.15
C GLU A 3 1.66 -31.52 27.26
N LYS A 4 2.59 -30.87 26.54
CA LYS A 4 2.67 -29.41 26.48
C LYS A 4 1.36 -28.95 25.82
N GLN A 5 0.47 -28.41 26.63
CA GLN A 5 -0.83 -27.96 26.16
C GLN A 5 -0.60 -26.78 25.20
N TYR A 6 -1.16 -26.85 23.98
CA TYR A 6 -1.06 -25.78 22.97
C TYR A 6 -1.70 -24.51 23.53
N SER A 7 -0.99 -23.40 23.47
CA SER A 7 -1.44 -22.14 24.04
C SER A 7 -1.89 -21.15 22.96
N ALA A 8 -2.80 -20.26 23.33
CA ALA A 8 -3.22 -19.17 22.45
C ALA A 8 -2.04 -18.31 21.97
N ALA A 9 -1.06 -18.04 22.84
CA ALA A 9 0.15 -17.33 22.47
C ALA A 9 0.95 -18.08 21.37
N GLN A 10 1.14 -19.39 21.52
CA GLN A 10 1.81 -20.20 20.52
C GLN A 10 1.00 -20.23 19.19
N MET A 11 -0.34 -20.34 19.26
CA MET A 11 -1.19 -20.26 18.06
C MET A 11 -1.00 -18.94 17.31
N VAL A 12 -0.86 -17.81 18.00
CA VAL A 12 -0.58 -16.52 17.37
C VAL A 12 0.76 -16.58 16.63
N ILE A 13 1.82 -17.06 17.29
CA ILE A 13 3.17 -17.17 16.70
C ILE A 13 3.14 -18.08 15.47
N ASP A 14 2.55 -19.28 15.59
CA ASP A 14 2.46 -20.23 14.48
C ASP A 14 1.66 -19.64 13.30
N THR A 15 0.58 -18.87 13.59
CA THR A 15 -0.19 -18.18 12.55
C THR A 15 0.64 -17.12 11.84
N LEU A 16 1.42 -16.31 12.58
CA LEU A 16 2.31 -15.31 11.99
C LEU A 16 3.39 -16.00 11.11
N LYS A 17 4.00 -17.06 11.63
CA LYS A 17 5.02 -17.85 10.93
C LYS A 17 4.47 -18.50 9.66
N ASN A 18 3.28 -19.09 9.72
CA ASN A 18 2.59 -19.67 8.56
C ASN A 18 2.28 -18.61 7.47
N ASN A 19 2.16 -17.34 7.84
CA ASN A 19 1.98 -16.23 6.92
C ASN A 19 3.31 -15.56 6.51
N GLY A 20 4.44 -16.17 6.83
CA GLY A 20 5.78 -15.74 6.40
C GLY A 20 6.33 -14.53 7.12
N VAL A 21 5.92 -14.31 8.37
CA VAL A 21 6.49 -13.27 9.26
C VAL A 21 7.82 -13.77 9.80
N GLU A 22 8.88 -13.01 9.54
CA GLU A 22 10.24 -13.31 10.01
C GLU A 22 10.66 -12.38 11.16
N TYR A 23 10.07 -11.18 11.22
CA TYR A 23 10.40 -10.15 12.20
C TYR A 23 9.15 -9.59 12.86
N VAL A 24 9.27 -9.33 14.16
CA VAL A 24 8.26 -8.62 14.96
C VAL A 24 8.92 -7.45 15.65
N PHE A 25 8.29 -6.29 15.60
CA PHE A 25 8.78 -5.05 16.21
C PHE A 25 7.91 -4.67 17.39
N GLY A 26 8.50 -4.29 18.53
CA GLY A 26 7.64 -3.93 19.64
C GLY A 26 8.35 -3.59 20.95
N ILE A 27 7.52 -3.38 21.97
CA ILE A 27 7.97 -3.16 23.34
C ILE A 27 7.22 -4.13 24.26
N PRO A 28 7.94 -5.02 24.97
CA PRO A 28 7.33 -5.92 25.97
C PRO A 28 6.55 -5.18 27.04
N GLY A 29 5.48 -5.79 27.52
CA GLY A 29 4.70 -5.26 28.62
C GLY A 29 3.68 -6.25 29.18
N ALA A 30 3.27 -6.05 30.41
CA ALA A 30 2.54 -7.03 31.22
C ALA A 30 1.19 -7.51 30.66
N LYS A 31 0.59 -6.81 29.69
CA LYS A 31 -0.70 -7.21 29.10
C LYS A 31 -0.56 -8.10 27.87
N ILE A 32 0.69 -8.34 27.41
CA ILE A 32 1.02 -9.13 26.24
C ILE A 32 2.26 -10.02 26.44
N ASP A 33 2.73 -10.14 27.66
CA ASP A 33 3.93 -10.89 28.07
C ASP A 33 3.91 -12.35 27.58
N TYR A 34 2.77 -13.02 27.61
CA TYR A 34 2.63 -14.39 27.10
C TYR A 34 3.06 -14.52 25.62
N LEU A 35 2.79 -13.50 24.81
CA LEU A 35 3.20 -13.50 23.40
C LEU A 35 4.71 -13.26 23.27
N PHE A 36 5.27 -12.34 24.03
CA PHE A 36 6.72 -12.13 24.05
C PHE A 36 7.49 -13.35 24.55
N ASN A 37 6.97 -14.05 25.56
CA ASN A 37 7.57 -15.29 26.04
C ASN A 37 7.51 -16.42 24.98
N ALA A 38 6.43 -16.49 24.18
CA ALA A 38 6.34 -17.45 23.08
C ALA A 38 7.31 -17.14 21.93
N LEU A 39 7.63 -15.86 21.70
CA LEU A 39 8.64 -15.44 20.71
C LEU A 39 10.07 -15.77 21.15
N GLU A 40 10.38 -15.85 22.45
CA GLU A 40 11.73 -16.11 22.96
C GLU A 40 12.29 -17.47 22.50
N ASP A 41 11.41 -18.45 22.33
CA ASP A 41 11.73 -19.83 21.94
C ASP A 41 11.46 -20.10 20.44
N ASP A 42 11.12 -19.07 19.62
CA ASP A 42 10.74 -19.23 18.22
C ASP A 42 11.77 -18.62 17.25
N ASP A 43 11.69 -18.99 15.97
CA ASP A 43 12.56 -18.49 14.90
C ASP A 43 12.20 -17.06 14.45
N ILE A 44 11.03 -16.52 14.82
CA ILE A 44 10.65 -15.13 14.52
C ILE A 44 11.52 -14.18 15.36
N GLU A 45 12.27 -13.32 14.69
CA GLU A 45 13.16 -12.37 15.37
C GLU A 45 12.37 -11.21 16.00
N LEU A 46 12.51 -11.05 17.32
CA LEU A 46 11.96 -9.90 18.03
C LEU A 46 12.95 -8.73 18.05
N VAL A 47 12.58 -7.64 17.40
CA VAL A 47 13.35 -6.38 17.45
C VAL A 47 12.68 -5.41 18.42
N VAL A 48 13.29 -5.23 19.59
CA VAL A 48 12.78 -4.30 20.60
C VAL A 48 13.07 -2.86 20.18
N THR A 49 12.01 -2.03 20.12
CA THR A 49 12.11 -0.63 19.76
C THR A 49 12.13 0.28 21.00
N ARG A 50 12.49 1.55 20.83
CA ARG A 50 12.48 2.53 21.94
C ARG A 50 11.15 3.26 22.11
N HIS A 51 10.26 3.12 21.12
CA HIS A 51 8.92 3.71 21.14
C HIS A 51 8.02 2.87 20.23
N GLU A 52 6.76 2.68 20.58
CA GLU A 52 5.82 1.85 19.82
C GLU A 52 5.51 2.43 18.43
N GLN A 53 5.51 3.74 18.30
CA GLN A 53 5.42 4.39 17.00
C GLN A 53 6.53 3.93 16.04
N ASN A 54 7.76 3.77 16.55
CA ASN A 54 8.87 3.27 15.74
C ASN A 54 8.63 1.81 15.32
N ALA A 55 8.04 0.99 16.20
CA ALA A 55 7.66 -0.38 15.84
C ALA A 55 6.68 -0.39 14.66
N ALA A 56 5.64 0.45 14.71
CA ALA A 56 4.68 0.58 13.61
C ALA A 56 5.32 1.10 12.31
N MET A 57 6.22 2.11 12.40
CA MET A 57 6.89 2.66 11.22
C MET A 57 7.92 1.69 10.61
N ILE A 58 8.61 0.88 11.42
CA ILE A 58 9.51 -0.17 10.90
C ILE A 58 8.68 -1.26 10.23
N ALA A 59 7.57 -1.69 10.85
CA ALA A 59 6.63 -2.63 10.26
C ALA A 59 6.05 -2.11 8.93
N GLN A 60 5.72 -0.81 8.84
CA GLN A 60 5.34 -0.14 7.62
C GLN A 60 6.42 -0.26 6.53
N GLY A 61 7.69 -0.01 6.88
CA GLY A 61 8.83 -0.16 5.96
C GLY A 61 8.96 -1.57 5.40
N ILE A 62 8.80 -2.60 6.25
CA ILE A 62 8.75 -4.00 5.81
C ILE A 62 7.57 -4.23 4.85
N GLY A 63 6.38 -3.73 5.21
CA GLY A 63 5.19 -3.83 4.37
C GLY A 63 5.39 -3.25 2.98
N ARG A 64 5.93 -2.04 2.90
CA ARG A 64 6.24 -1.34 1.65
C ARG A 64 7.22 -2.11 0.76
N LEU A 65 8.30 -2.62 1.35
CA LEU A 65 9.38 -3.27 0.59
C LEU A 65 9.02 -4.69 0.15
N THR A 66 8.18 -5.40 0.92
CA THR A 66 7.90 -6.82 0.68
C THR A 66 6.50 -7.09 0.14
N GLY A 67 5.57 -6.13 0.26
CA GLY A 67 4.14 -6.33 -0.01
C GLY A 67 3.43 -7.27 0.99
N LYS A 68 4.14 -7.74 2.03
CA LYS A 68 3.61 -8.57 3.11
C LYS A 68 3.41 -7.71 4.36
N PRO A 69 2.39 -7.95 5.21
CA PRO A 69 2.21 -7.17 6.41
C PRO A 69 3.42 -7.24 7.35
N GLY A 70 4.06 -6.12 7.63
CA GLY A 70 5.00 -6.03 8.74
C GLY A 70 4.24 -6.09 10.06
N VAL A 71 4.85 -6.62 11.13
CA VAL A 71 4.15 -6.90 12.39
C VAL A 71 4.70 -6.06 13.54
N ALA A 72 3.80 -5.32 14.21
CA ALA A 72 4.11 -4.58 15.43
C ALA A 72 3.33 -5.14 16.64
N ILE A 73 4.00 -5.35 17.77
CA ILE A 73 3.36 -5.88 19.00
C ILE A 73 3.63 -4.92 20.17
N THR A 74 2.59 -4.62 20.95
CA THR A 74 2.69 -3.71 22.09
C THR A 74 1.75 -4.08 23.24
N THR A 75 2.03 -3.53 24.43
CA THR A 75 1.11 -3.62 25.56
C THR A 75 -0.14 -2.75 25.36
N SER A 76 -1.07 -2.78 26.31
CA SER A 76 -2.33 -2.03 26.24
C SER A 76 -2.17 -0.54 26.61
N GLY A 77 -3.24 0.24 26.41
CA GLY A 77 -3.33 1.64 26.83
C GLY A 77 -2.31 2.52 26.10
N PRO A 78 -1.34 3.13 26.82
CA PRO A 78 -0.35 4.02 26.19
C PRO A 78 0.45 3.33 25.08
N GLY A 79 0.76 2.04 25.19
CA GLY A 79 1.44 1.29 24.14
C GLY A 79 0.63 1.26 22.83
N VAL A 80 -0.66 0.94 22.93
CA VAL A 80 -1.56 0.96 21.74
C VAL A 80 -1.74 2.37 21.20
N SER A 81 -1.95 3.38 22.06
CA SER A 81 -2.14 4.76 21.61
C SER A 81 -0.91 5.31 20.86
N ASN A 82 0.29 4.89 21.26
CA ASN A 82 1.53 5.27 20.59
C ASN A 82 1.69 4.68 19.16
N LEU A 83 0.93 3.64 18.81
CA LEU A 83 0.92 3.10 17.45
C LEU A 83 0.19 4.01 16.45
N THR A 84 -0.72 4.88 16.91
CA THR A 84 -1.68 5.61 16.07
C THR A 84 -1.03 6.31 14.87
N THR A 85 0.03 7.08 15.08
CA THR A 85 0.70 7.81 13.99
C THR A 85 1.26 6.86 12.94
N GLY A 86 1.96 5.79 13.35
CA GLY A 86 2.54 4.84 12.40
C GLY A 86 1.47 4.08 11.61
N LEU A 87 0.37 3.66 12.26
CA LEU A 87 -0.71 2.95 11.59
C LEU A 87 -1.54 3.85 10.66
N LEU A 88 -1.76 5.12 11.06
CA LEU A 88 -2.41 6.10 10.20
C LEU A 88 -1.56 6.38 8.95
N THR A 89 -0.25 6.55 9.12
CA THR A 89 0.69 6.73 8.01
C THR A 89 0.66 5.51 7.08
N ALA A 90 0.78 4.30 7.63
CA ALA A 90 0.72 3.06 6.85
C ALA A 90 -0.58 2.93 6.04
N THR A 91 -1.73 3.27 6.64
CA THR A 91 -3.03 3.23 5.95
C THR A 91 -3.12 4.30 4.85
N SER A 92 -2.65 5.51 5.12
CA SER A 92 -2.68 6.61 4.15
C SER A 92 -1.76 6.33 2.95
N GLU A 93 -0.58 5.78 3.21
CA GLU A 93 0.42 5.49 2.19
C GLU A 93 0.28 4.11 1.53
N GLY A 94 -0.71 3.32 1.93
CA GLY A 94 -0.97 2.02 1.31
C GLY A 94 0.06 0.94 1.66
N ASP A 95 0.63 0.96 2.87
CA ASP A 95 1.61 -0.02 3.33
C ASP A 95 0.96 -1.05 4.25
N PRO A 96 1.08 -2.35 3.99
CA PRO A 96 0.44 -3.35 4.81
C PRO A 96 1.14 -3.53 6.15
N VAL A 97 0.38 -3.39 7.25
CA VAL A 97 0.84 -3.58 8.62
C VAL A 97 -0.19 -4.38 9.42
N LEU A 98 0.27 -5.32 10.23
CA LEU A 98 -0.52 -5.91 11.31
C LEU A 98 0.01 -5.41 12.65
N ALA A 99 -0.83 -4.73 13.42
CA ALA A 99 -0.50 -4.37 14.80
C ALA A 99 -1.30 -5.23 15.78
N ILE A 100 -0.63 -5.75 16.81
CA ILE A 100 -1.23 -6.55 17.88
C ILE A 100 -1.00 -5.80 19.19
N GLY A 101 -2.09 -5.44 19.86
CA GLY A 101 -2.07 -4.79 21.17
C GLY A 101 -2.57 -5.72 22.28
N GLY A 102 -1.88 -5.75 23.40
CA GLY A 102 -2.40 -6.37 24.60
C GLY A 102 -3.63 -5.62 25.15
N GLN A 103 -4.40 -6.29 25.99
CA GLN A 103 -5.53 -5.69 26.69
C GLN A 103 -5.62 -6.24 28.11
N VAL A 104 -6.25 -5.52 29.03
CA VAL A 104 -6.60 -6.04 30.35
C VAL A 104 -7.50 -7.26 30.20
N LYS A 105 -7.63 -8.06 31.26
CA LYS A 105 -8.53 -9.22 31.24
C LYS A 105 -9.96 -8.78 30.92
N ARG A 106 -10.75 -9.61 30.22
CA ARG A 106 -12.13 -9.32 29.83
C ARG A 106 -13.01 -8.86 31.01
N ASN A 107 -12.82 -9.45 32.18
CA ASN A 107 -13.55 -9.07 33.39
C ASN A 107 -13.19 -7.68 33.93
N ASP A 108 -12.10 -7.09 33.47
CA ASP A 108 -11.61 -5.77 33.90
C ASP A 108 -11.89 -4.66 32.88
N LEU A 109 -12.38 -4.98 31.69
CA LEU A 109 -12.62 -4.04 30.59
C LEU A 109 -13.53 -2.87 30.94
N LEU A 110 -14.55 -3.12 31.79
CA LEU A 110 -15.53 -2.09 32.19
C LEU A 110 -15.18 -1.42 33.53
N ARG A 111 -13.97 -1.67 34.04
CA ARG A 111 -13.50 -1.11 35.31
C ARG A 111 -12.39 -0.08 35.05
N LEU A 112 -12.25 0.87 35.95
CA LEU A 112 -11.13 1.81 35.96
C LEU A 112 -9.87 1.06 36.46
N THR A 113 -9.27 0.29 35.60
CA THR A 113 -8.04 -0.47 35.85
C THR A 113 -6.86 0.14 35.10
N HIS A 114 -5.64 -0.17 35.55
CA HIS A 114 -4.42 0.33 34.92
C HIS A 114 -4.33 -0.11 33.44
N GLN A 115 -4.18 0.87 32.52
CA GLN A 115 -4.08 0.67 31.08
C GLN A 115 -5.35 0.08 30.41
N SER A 116 -6.50 0.14 31.06
CA SER A 116 -7.78 -0.25 30.45
C SER A 116 -8.32 0.89 29.57
N ILE A 117 -8.47 0.60 28.28
CA ILE A 117 -9.01 1.53 27.28
C ILE A 117 -9.63 0.70 26.15
N ASP A 118 -10.59 1.25 25.43
CA ASP A 118 -11.13 0.64 24.23
C ASP A 118 -10.12 0.77 23.08
N ASN A 119 -9.16 -0.16 23.05
CA ASN A 119 -8.09 -0.18 22.07
C ASN A 119 -8.61 -0.27 20.63
N ALA A 120 -9.63 -1.11 20.40
CA ALA A 120 -10.16 -1.34 19.07
C ALA A 120 -10.85 -0.08 18.51
N SER A 121 -11.64 0.62 19.34
CA SER A 121 -12.27 1.89 18.93
C SER A 121 -11.24 2.99 18.73
N LEU A 122 -10.20 3.05 19.55
CA LEU A 122 -9.12 4.04 19.43
C LEU A 122 -8.45 3.98 18.04
N LEU A 123 -8.16 2.77 17.54
CA LEU A 123 -7.44 2.60 16.28
C LEU A 123 -8.33 2.41 15.05
N ARG A 124 -9.65 2.40 15.22
CA ARG A 124 -10.60 2.17 14.11
C ARG A 124 -10.47 3.18 12.98
N SER A 125 -10.20 4.44 13.30
CA SER A 125 -10.04 5.50 12.28
C SER A 125 -8.66 5.50 11.61
N SER A 126 -7.70 4.79 12.19
CA SER A 126 -6.31 4.74 11.69
C SER A 126 -6.00 3.46 10.92
N THR A 127 -6.96 2.52 10.86
CA THR A 127 -6.74 1.18 10.30
C THR A 127 -7.90 0.73 9.43
N LYS A 128 -7.63 -0.17 8.50
CA LYS A 128 -8.65 -0.83 7.65
C LYS A 128 -9.48 -1.86 8.41
N TYR A 129 -8.89 -2.45 9.44
CA TYR A 129 -9.51 -3.44 10.29
C TYR A 129 -9.07 -3.22 11.72
N SER A 130 -10.02 -3.18 12.65
CA SER A 130 -9.75 -3.05 14.08
C SER A 130 -10.73 -3.89 14.87
N ALA A 131 -10.24 -4.85 15.63
CA ALA A 131 -11.06 -5.77 16.42
C ALA A 131 -10.42 -6.12 17.75
N GLU A 132 -11.26 -6.50 18.73
CA GLU A 132 -10.84 -7.12 19.98
C GLU A 132 -11.29 -8.58 20.01
N VAL A 133 -10.35 -9.50 20.26
CA VAL A 133 -10.62 -10.94 20.25
C VAL A 133 -11.21 -11.37 21.59
N GLN A 134 -12.39 -11.98 21.55
CA GLN A 134 -13.10 -12.43 22.76
C GLN A 134 -12.94 -13.94 23.03
N ASP A 135 -12.69 -14.73 21.99
CA ASP A 135 -12.54 -16.19 22.05
C ASP A 135 -11.12 -16.61 21.65
N PRO A 136 -10.36 -17.28 22.54
CA PRO A 136 -9.01 -17.76 22.21
C PRO A 136 -8.99 -18.74 21.01
N GLU A 137 -10.05 -19.51 20.78
CA GLU A 137 -10.13 -20.45 19.64
C GLU A 137 -10.22 -19.74 18.28
N SER A 138 -10.65 -18.47 18.25
CA SER A 138 -10.77 -17.68 17.01
C SER A 138 -9.51 -16.85 16.66
N LEU A 139 -8.47 -16.88 17.48
CA LEU A 139 -7.28 -16.00 17.30
C LEU A 139 -6.65 -16.15 15.91
N SER A 140 -6.44 -17.38 15.45
CA SER A 140 -5.81 -17.64 14.17
C SER A 140 -6.66 -17.13 13.00
N GLU A 141 -7.99 -17.28 13.07
CA GLU A 141 -8.91 -16.75 12.07
C GLU A 141 -8.86 -15.21 11.99
N VAL A 142 -8.93 -14.57 13.16
CA VAL A 142 -8.92 -13.09 13.25
C VAL A 142 -7.60 -12.51 12.74
N ILE A 143 -6.47 -13.11 13.13
CA ILE A 143 -5.13 -12.68 12.65
C ILE A 143 -5.01 -12.85 11.14
N THR A 144 -5.39 -14.03 10.62
CA THR A 144 -5.33 -14.31 9.19
C THR A 144 -6.18 -13.32 8.39
N ASN A 145 -7.42 -13.05 8.84
CA ASN A 145 -8.30 -12.09 8.19
C ASN A 145 -7.80 -10.64 8.29
N ALA A 146 -7.18 -10.26 9.42
CA ALA A 146 -6.56 -8.96 9.56
C ALA A 146 -5.38 -8.78 8.59
N MET A 147 -4.52 -9.79 8.42
CA MET A 147 -3.43 -9.77 7.44
C MET A 147 -3.96 -9.70 6.00
N ARG A 148 -5.01 -10.47 5.69
CA ARG A 148 -5.69 -10.40 4.38
C ARG A 148 -6.28 -9.01 4.11
N THR A 149 -6.92 -8.41 5.11
CA THR A 149 -7.48 -7.05 4.97
C THR A 149 -6.38 -6.01 4.78
N ALA A 150 -5.25 -6.17 5.47
CA ALA A 150 -4.09 -5.27 5.29
C ALA A 150 -3.55 -5.28 3.86
N THR A 151 -3.70 -6.39 3.12
CA THR A 151 -3.19 -6.58 1.74
C THR A 151 -4.27 -6.65 0.67
N SER A 152 -5.52 -6.30 0.97
CA SER A 152 -6.63 -6.32 0.02
C SER A 152 -6.98 -4.91 -0.41
N GLY A 153 -7.17 -4.70 -1.71
CA GLY A 153 -7.41 -3.37 -2.27
C GLY A 153 -6.22 -2.43 -2.00
N LYS A 154 -6.48 -1.16 -1.77
CA LYS A 154 -5.43 -0.28 -1.23
C LYS A 154 -4.92 -0.88 0.07
N ASN A 155 -3.65 -1.27 0.11
CA ASN A 155 -3.03 -1.81 1.31
C ASN A 155 -3.12 -0.82 2.48
N GLY A 156 -2.88 -1.31 3.71
CA GLY A 156 -2.91 -0.45 4.89
C GLY A 156 -2.81 -1.23 6.19
N ALA A 157 -2.97 -0.56 7.31
CA ALA A 157 -2.84 -1.17 8.62
C ALA A 157 -4.10 -1.92 9.06
N SER A 158 -3.90 -3.00 9.80
CA SER A 158 -4.89 -3.72 10.58
C SER A 158 -4.46 -3.79 12.05
N PHE A 159 -5.42 -3.79 12.96
CA PHE A 159 -5.15 -3.85 14.40
C PHE A 159 -6.00 -4.92 15.09
N ILE A 160 -5.37 -5.64 16.01
CA ILE A 160 -6.02 -6.64 16.86
C ILE A 160 -5.67 -6.37 18.32
N SER A 161 -6.70 -6.25 19.16
CA SER A 161 -6.57 -6.19 20.62
C SER A 161 -6.80 -7.57 21.20
N ILE A 162 -5.87 -8.05 22.05
CA ILE A 162 -5.96 -9.39 22.65
C ILE A 162 -5.96 -9.27 24.17
N PRO A 163 -7.08 -9.58 24.85
CA PRO A 163 -7.13 -9.59 26.32
C PRO A 163 -6.16 -10.61 26.94
N GLN A 164 -5.57 -10.23 28.06
CA GLN A 164 -4.56 -11.03 28.76
C GLN A 164 -5.04 -12.45 29.13
N ASP A 165 -6.30 -12.60 29.50
CA ASP A 165 -6.90 -13.90 29.79
C ASP A 165 -7.17 -14.71 28.52
N VAL A 166 -7.35 -14.08 27.35
CA VAL A 166 -7.47 -14.75 26.06
C VAL A 166 -6.11 -15.29 25.62
N ILE A 167 -5.06 -14.45 25.61
CA ILE A 167 -3.72 -14.86 25.15
C ILE A 167 -3.07 -15.92 26.04
N SER A 168 -3.46 -15.99 27.32
CA SER A 168 -2.95 -16.98 28.27
C SER A 168 -3.74 -18.29 28.29
N SER A 169 -4.83 -18.40 27.54
CA SER A 169 -5.68 -19.59 27.53
C SER A 169 -5.05 -20.76 26.76
N PRO A 170 -5.35 -22.00 27.16
CA PRO A 170 -5.14 -23.16 26.30
C PRO A 170 -6.13 -23.12 25.13
N VAL A 171 -5.75 -23.66 23.98
CA VAL A 171 -6.57 -23.76 22.78
C VAL A 171 -6.50 -25.17 22.20
N LYS A 172 -7.53 -25.53 21.44
CA LYS A 172 -7.63 -26.81 20.73
C LYS A 172 -7.50 -26.66 19.22
N ALA A 173 -7.89 -25.48 18.69
CA ALA A 173 -7.75 -25.20 17.28
C ALA A 173 -6.27 -25.12 16.88
N ASP A 174 -5.98 -25.56 15.68
CA ASP A 174 -4.65 -25.41 15.07
C ASP A 174 -4.51 -24.04 14.43
N ALA A 175 -3.25 -23.55 14.31
CA ALA A 175 -2.95 -22.36 13.57
C ALA A 175 -3.29 -22.56 12.07
N ILE A 176 -3.98 -21.58 11.48
CA ILE A 176 -4.30 -21.60 10.05
C ILE A 176 -3.00 -21.56 9.25
N SER A 177 -2.90 -22.45 8.28
CA SER A 177 -1.82 -22.46 7.30
C SER A 177 -1.96 -21.28 6.33
N LEU A 178 -0.89 -20.97 5.59
CA LEU A 178 -0.83 -19.86 4.63
C LEU A 178 -2.09 -19.78 3.75
N CYS A 179 -2.75 -18.64 3.81
CA CYS A 179 -3.87 -18.31 2.93
C CYS A 179 -3.35 -17.45 1.76
N GLN A 180 -3.29 -18.03 0.57
CA GLN A 180 -2.78 -17.31 -0.60
C GLN A 180 -3.66 -16.10 -0.94
N LYS A 181 -3.01 -14.99 -1.35
CA LYS A 181 -3.70 -13.82 -1.89
C LYS A 181 -4.33 -14.23 -3.23
N PRO A 182 -5.63 -13.93 -3.47
CA PRO A 182 -6.23 -14.15 -4.77
C PRO A 182 -5.50 -13.36 -5.86
N HIS A 183 -5.30 -13.97 -7.02
CA HIS A 183 -4.81 -13.27 -8.18
C HIS A 183 -5.93 -12.43 -8.78
N LEU A 184 -5.66 -11.16 -9.06
CA LEU A 184 -6.53 -10.32 -9.85
C LEU A 184 -6.40 -10.70 -11.33
N GLY A 185 -7.54 -10.72 -12.03
CA GLY A 185 -7.57 -10.90 -13.46
C GLY A 185 -7.01 -9.67 -14.19
N VAL A 186 -7.00 -9.74 -15.51
CA VAL A 186 -6.72 -8.62 -16.41
C VAL A 186 -7.99 -8.25 -17.17
N PRO A 187 -8.12 -7.00 -17.68
CA PRO A 187 -9.23 -6.57 -18.50
C PRO A 187 -9.38 -7.41 -19.77
N SER A 188 -10.54 -7.36 -20.40
CA SER A 188 -10.79 -8.04 -21.67
C SER A 188 -9.99 -7.43 -22.83
N GLU A 189 -9.73 -8.23 -23.88
CA GLU A 189 -9.08 -7.72 -25.11
C GLU A 189 -9.84 -6.55 -25.73
N GLN A 190 -11.17 -6.54 -25.64
CA GLN A 190 -11.97 -5.43 -26.13
C GLN A 190 -11.63 -4.14 -25.38
N GLU A 191 -11.56 -4.18 -24.06
CA GLU A 191 -11.23 -3.02 -23.23
C GLU A 191 -9.80 -2.51 -23.49
N ILE A 192 -8.85 -3.43 -23.66
CA ILE A 192 -7.47 -3.09 -24.05
C ILE A 192 -7.45 -2.38 -25.41
N ASN A 193 -8.15 -2.90 -26.40
CA ASN A 193 -8.23 -2.28 -27.73
C ASN A 193 -8.88 -0.89 -27.70
N GLU A 194 -9.92 -0.68 -26.88
CA GLU A 194 -10.54 0.63 -26.66
C GLU A 194 -9.53 1.65 -26.11
N VAL A 195 -8.70 1.23 -25.15
CA VAL A 195 -7.64 2.08 -24.58
C VAL A 195 -6.56 2.40 -25.61
N ILE A 196 -6.10 1.41 -26.37
CA ILE A 196 -5.11 1.60 -27.44
C ILE A 196 -5.62 2.60 -28.50
N GLU A 197 -6.87 2.48 -28.91
CA GLU A 197 -7.47 3.42 -29.84
C GLU A 197 -7.63 4.82 -29.25
N ALA A 198 -7.92 4.94 -27.96
CA ALA A 198 -7.94 6.23 -27.28
C ALA A 198 -6.56 6.89 -27.26
N ILE A 199 -5.50 6.12 -27.01
CA ILE A 199 -4.11 6.62 -27.04
C ILE A 199 -3.73 7.07 -28.45
N LYS A 200 -4.01 6.26 -29.49
CA LYS A 200 -3.71 6.60 -30.89
C LYS A 200 -4.42 7.86 -31.37
N ASN A 201 -5.64 8.11 -30.88
CA ASN A 201 -6.43 9.27 -31.26
C ASN A 201 -6.12 10.51 -30.40
N SER A 202 -5.30 10.39 -29.36
CA SER A 202 -4.81 11.50 -28.56
C SER A 202 -3.69 12.24 -29.30
N LYS A 203 -3.63 13.55 -29.12
CA LYS A 203 -2.55 14.37 -29.64
C LYS A 203 -1.33 14.36 -28.73
N PHE A 204 -1.56 14.24 -27.45
CA PHE A 204 -0.51 14.29 -26.44
C PHE A 204 -0.85 13.45 -25.22
N PRO A 205 -0.78 12.10 -25.34
CA PRO A 205 -1.02 11.20 -24.22
C PRO A 205 0.17 11.20 -23.23
N VAL A 206 -0.12 11.16 -21.93
CA VAL A 206 0.87 11.14 -20.84
C VAL A 206 0.54 10.02 -19.86
N LEU A 207 1.55 9.29 -19.40
CA LEU A 207 1.43 8.36 -18.26
C LEU A 207 1.66 9.11 -16.96
N LEU A 208 0.78 8.92 -15.98
CA LEU A 208 0.96 9.36 -14.60
C LEU A 208 1.11 8.13 -13.71
N ALA A 209 2.35 7.82 -13.32
CA ALA A 209 2.69 6.69 -12.48
C ALA A 209 2.53 7.06 -10.99
N GLY A 210 1.62 6.41 -10.28
CA GLY A 210 1.32 6.63 -8.87
C GLY A 210 1.94 5.58 -7.94
N MET A 211 1.54 5.62 -6.65
CA MET A 211 2.14 4.78 -5.60
C MET A 211 2.05 3.28 -5.86
N ARG A 212 0.92 2.79 -6.41
CA ARG A 212 0.72 1.35 -6.68
C ARG A 212 1.42 0.86 -7.94
N SER A 213 2.12 1.74 -8.67
CA SER A 213 2.95 1.37 -9.83
C SER A 213 4.43 1.13 -9.46
N SER A 214 4.81 1.30 -8.18
CA SER A 214 6.21 1.32 -7.75
C SER A 214 6.79 -0.05 -7.35
N SER A 215 5.98 -1.12 -7.35
CA SER A 215 6.52 -2.47 -7.14
C SER A 215 7.35 -2.94 -8.34
N GLN A 216 8.14 -3.98 -8.15
CA GLN A 216 9.03 -4.48 -9.20
C GLN A 216 8.25 -4.88 -10.47
N ALA A 217 7.15 -5.62 -10.33
CA ALA A 217 6.39 -6.13 -11.47
C ALA A 217 5.77 -4.99 -12.30
N GLU A 218 5.13 -4.03 -11.64
CA GLU A 218 4.52 -2.86 -12.28
C GLU A 218 5.58 -1.97 -12.93
N THR A 219 6.69 -1.71 -12.22
CA THR A 219 7.81 -0.92 -12.73
C THR A 219 8.39 -1.53 -14.01
N GLU A 220 8.63 -2.84 -14.04
CA GLU A 220 9.13 -3.53 -15.23
C GLU A 220 8.14 -3.51 -16.39
N ALA A 221 6.84 -3.70 -16.12
CA ALA A 221 5.80 -3.63 -17.14
C ALA A 221 5.70 -2.22 -17.75
N ILE A 222 5.72 -1.16 -16.93
CA ILE A 222 5.70 0.23 -17.42
C ILE A 222 6.94 0.53 -18.26
N ARG A 223 8.12 0.09 -17.87
CA ARG A 223 9.35 0.27 -18.65
C ARG A 223 9.26 -0.38 -20.03
N ARG A 224 8.73 -1.63 -20.10
CA ARG A 224 8.47 -2.30 -21.39
C ARG A 224 7.50 -1.51 -22.26
N LEU A 225 6.40 -1.02 -21.68
CA LEU A 225 5.43 -0.19 -22.39
C LEU A 225 6.08 1.08 -22.95
N VAL A 226 6.81 1.82 -22.10
CA VAL A 226 7.47 3.08 -22.48
C VAL A 226 8.49 2.88 -23.59
N GLN A 227 9.34 1.83 -23.50
CA GLN A 227 10.29 1.49 -24.56
C GLN A 227 9.63 1.23 -25.93
N LYS A 228 8.41 0.68 -25.91
CA LYS A 228 7.70 0.30 -27.12
C LYS A 228 6.86 1.44 -27.70
N THR A 229 6.40 2.34 -26.84
CA THR A 229 5.38 3.35 -27.20
C THR A 229 5.90 4.77 -27.28
N ASN A 230 7.06 5.06 -26.70
CA ASN A 230 7.63 6.40 -26.50
C ASN A 230 6.71 7.34 -25.69
N LEU A 231 5.82 6.82 -24.84
CA LEU A 231 4.97 7.66 -24.01
C LEU A 231 5.80 8.43 -22.97
N PRO A 232 5.53 9.73 -22.77
CA PRO A 232 6.12 10.50 -21.69
C PRO A 232 5.50 10.09 -20.35
N VAL A 233 6.33 10.10 -19.29
CA VAL A 233 5.95 9.68 -17.96
C VAL A 233 6.18 10.79 -16.93
N VAL A 234 5.17 11.04 -16.15
CA VAL A 234 5.22 11.83 -14.92
C VAL A 234 5.03 10.89 -13.74
N GLU A 235 5.85 11.02 -12.71
CA GLU A 235 5.76 10.22 -11.50
C GLU A 235 5.14 11.03 -10.36
N THR A 236 4.30 10.39 -9.55
CA THR A 236 3.95 10.94 -8.24
C THR A 236 5.14 10.79 -7.27
N PHE A 237 4.98 11.28 -6.07
CA PHE A 237 6.01 11.21 -5.05
C PHE A 237 6.43 9.77 -4.70
N GLN A 238 5.47 8.85 -4.54
CA GLN A 238 5.74 7.43 -4.26
C GLN A 238 5.92 6.58 -5.52
N GLY A 239 5.53 7.08 -6.68
CA GLY A 239 5.86 6.50 -7.97
C GLY A 239 7.33 6.71 -8.40
N ALA A 240 8.12 7.38 -7.56
CA ALA A 240 9.49 7.73 -7.87
C ALA A 240 10.38 6.50 -8.15
N GLY A 241 11.07 6.52 -9.31
CA GLY A 241 11.97 5.45 -9.72
C GLY A 241 11.34 4.41 -10.65
N VAL A 242 10.08 4.59 -11.02
CA VAL A 242 9.44 3.77 -12.06
C VAL A 242 10.23 3.87 -13.36
N ILE A 243 10.65 5.07 -13.75
CA ILE A 243 11.50 5.27 -14.93
C ILE A 243 12.99 5.16 -14.55
N SER A 244 13.70 4.25 -15.23
CA SER A 244 15.14 4.05 -15.06
C SER A 244 15.96 5.11 -15.80
N ARG A 245 17.25 5.22 -15.43
CA ARG A 245 18.18 6.13 -16.12
C ARG A 245 18.30 5.87 -17.62
N GLU A 246 18.12 4.65 -18.06
CA GLU A 246 18.17 4.27 -19.49
C GLU A 246 16.99 4.83 -20.28
N LEU A 247 15.89 5.19 -19.59
CA LEU A 247 14.67 5.75 -20.16
C LEU A 247 14.47 7.22 -19.73
N GLU A 248 15.52 7.92 -19.28
CA GLU A 248 15.42 9.28 -18.74
C GLU A 248 14.83 10.30 -19.73
N ASN A 249 14.95 10.07 -21.03
CA ASN A 249 14.34 10.90 -22.06
C ASN A 249 12.79 10.83 -22.08
N HIS A 250 12.20 9.83 -21.42
CA HIS A 250 10.74 9.70 -21.23
C HIS A 250 10.28 10.25 -19.88
N PHE A 251 11.18 10.62 -18.99
CA PHE A 251 10.88 11.13 -17.65
C PHE A 251 10.70 12.64 -17.66
N PHE A 252 9.51 13.11 -17.33
CA PHE A 252 9.17 14.53 -17.29
C PHE A 252 8.96 15.08 -15.88
N GLY A 253 9.56 14.45 -14.89
CA GLY A 253 9.60 14.93 -13.52
C GLY A 253 8.53 14.32 -12.61
N ARG A 254 8.51 14.81 -11.40
CA ARG A 254 7.60 14.39 -10.34
C ARG A 254 6.60 15.47 -10.02
N VAL A 255 5.43 15.04 -9.54
CA VAL A 255 4.38 15.92 -9.03
C VAL A 255 4.01 15.53 -7.60
N GLY A 256 3.40 16.44 -6.86
CA GLY A 256 2.89 16.19 -5.50
C GLY A 256 3.58 17.00 -4.41
N LEU A 257 4.86 17.34 -4.52
CA LEU A 257 5.59 18.02 -3.46
C LEU A 257 5.60 19.56 -3.64
N PHE A 258 5.82 20.02 -4.87
CA PHE A 258 5.85 21.45 -5.22
C PHE A 258 4.91 21.70 -6.40
N ARG A 259 4.45 22.93 -6.57
CA ARG A 259 3.62 23.34 -7.71
C ARG A 259 4.46 23.85 -8.86
N ASN A 260 3.88 23.85 -10.08
CA ASN A 260 4.48 24.37 -11.31
C ASN A 260 5.80 23.68 -11.67
N GLN A 261 5.88 22.39 -11.47
CA GLN A 261 6.99 21.57 -11.95
C GLN A 261 6.80 21.22 -13.44
N VAL A 262 7.83 20.65 -14.08
CA VAL A 262 7.74 20.20 -15.46
C VAL A 262 6.60 19.23 -15.67
N GLY A 263 6.42 18.29 -14.73
CA GLY A 263 5.31 17.32 -14.76
C GLY A 263 3.92 17.98 -14.70
N ASP A 264 3.75 19.02 -13.88
CA ASP A 264 2.49 19.78 -13.81
C ASP A 264 2.13 20.43 -15.14
N GLU A 265 3.11 21.03 -15.80
CA GLU A 265 2.92 21.67 -17.11
C GLU A 265 2.58 20.64 -18.20
N LEU A 266 3.24 19.47 -18.13
CA LEU A 266 2.98 18.39 -19.07
C LEU A 266 1.55 17.86 -18.93
N LEU A 267 1.13 17.54 -17.69
CA LEU A 267 -0.22 17.05 -17.42
C LEU A 267 -1.29 18.06 -17.84
N ARG A 268 -1.09 19.36 -17.60
CA ARG A 268 -2.04 20.40 -18.01
C ARG A 268 -2.16 20.58 -19.51
N LYS A 269 -1.14 20.23 -20.30
CA LYS A 269 -1.15 20.29 -21.76
C LYS A 269 -1.61 19.00 -22.43
N SER A 270 -1.72 17.94 -21.66
CA SER A 270 -2.16 16.63 -22.13
C SER A 270 -3.65 16.63 -22.44
N ASP A 271 -4.04 16.01 -23.56
CA ASP A 271 -5.45 15.74 -23.87
C ASP A 271 -5.90 14.35 -23.40
N LEU A 272 -4.94 13.51 -22.96
CA LEU A 272 -5.19 12.20 -22.39
C LEU A 272 -4.14 11.87 -21.31
N VAL A 273 -4.57 11.65 -20.08
CA VAL A 273 -3.73 11.12 -19.00
C VAL A 273 -4.12 9.68 -18.71
N ILE A 274 -3.15 8.79 -18.78
CA ILE A 274 -3.30 7.40 -18.33
C ILE A 274 -2.70 7.31 -16.94
N THR A 275 -3.55 7.23 -15.91
CA THR A 275 -3.12 7.03 -14.52
C THR A 275 -2.86 5.55 -14.28
N ILE A 276 -1.73 5.22 -13.66
CA ILE A 276 -1.33 3.85 -13.34
C ILE A 276 -1.05 3.75 -11.84
N GLY A 277 -1.88 3.03 -11.11
CA GLY A 277 -1.73 2.89 -9.66
C GLY A 277 -1.77 4.23 -8.92
N TYR A 278 -2.53 5.17 -9.43
CA TYR A 278 -2.60 6.55 -8.93
C TYR A 278 -3.52 6.66 -7.71
N ASP A 279 -3.05 7.39 -6.69
CA ASP A 279 -3.84 7.71 -5.52
C ASP A 279 -3.87 9.23 -5.32
N PRO A 280 -5.06 9.85 -5.26
CA PRO A 280 -5.21 11.30 -5.11
C PRO A 280 -4.65 11.84 -3.79
N ILE A 281 -4.38 10.99 -2.80
CA ILE A 281 -3.74 11.39 -1.54
C ILE A 281 -2.33 11.97 -1.75
N GLU A 282 -1.64 11.54 -2.80
CA GLU A 282 -0.32 12.06 -3.14
C GLU A 282 -0.41 13.39 -3.90
N TYR A 283 -1.34 13.50 -4.84
CA TYR A 283 -1.48 14.67 -5.69
C TYR A 283 -2.87 14.73 -6.31
N GLU A 284 -3.73 15.61 -5.82
CA GLU A 284 -5.11 15.72 -6.27
C GLU A 284 -5.23 16.11 -7.76
N ALA A 285 -6.20 15.52 -8.46
CA ALA A 285 -6.49 15.82 -9.86
C ALA A 285 -6.85 17.30 -10.12
N SER A 286 -7.37 18.01 -9.12
CA SER A 286 -7.63 19.46 -9.16
C SER A 286 -6.39 20.29 -9.49
N ASN A 287 -5.18 19.77 -9.29
CA ASN A 287 -3.94 20.47 -9.56
C ASN A 287 -3.53 20.40 -11.04
N TRP A 288 -3.92 19.34 -11.76
CA TRP A 288 -3.49 19.13 -13.14
C TRP A 288 -4.64 19.03 -14.16
N ASN A 289 -5.86 18.69 -13.75
CA ASN A 289 -7.05 18.64 -14.61
C ASN A 289 -8.07 19.73 -14.23
N LYS A 290 -7.60 20.93 -13.96
CA LYS A 290 -8.43 22.04 -13.48
C LYS A 290 -9.46 22.51 -14.51
N GLU A 291 -9.12 22.50 -15.76
CA GLU A 291 -9.97 22.97 -16.86
C GLU A 291 -10.96 21.90 -17.35
N LEU A 292 -10.86 20.66 -16.84
CA LEU A 292 -11.74 19.51 -17.13
C LEU A 292 -11.78 19.10 -18.61
N ASP A 293 -10.73 19.40 -19.35
CA ASP A 293 -10.60 19.09 -20.78
C ASP A 293 -9.72 17.85 -21.04
N THR A 294 -9.02 17.36 -20.04
CA THR A 294 -8.19 16.16 -20.14
C THR A 294 -9.03 14.90 -19.93
N LYS A 295 -9.00 13.99 -20.89
CA LYS A 295 -9.55 12.64 -20.71
C LYS A 295 -8.66 11.83 -19.79
N ILE A 296 -9.25 11.00 -18.95
CA ILE A 296 -8.51 10.16 -17.99
C ILE A 296 -8.86 8.69 -18.26
N ILE A 297 -7.83 7.85 -18.39
CA ILE A 297 -7.94 6.39 -18.33
C ILE A 297 -7.26 5.95 -17.06
N ASN A 298 -7.97 5.22 -16.19
CA ASN A 298 -7.43 4.71 -14.94
C ASN A 298 -7.07 3.22 -15.07
N VAL A 299 -5.83 2.87 -14.77
CA VAL A 299 -5.33 1.49 -14.71
C VAL A 299 -4.91 1.20 -13.27
N ASP A 300 -5.67 0.38 -12.57
CA ASP A 300 -5.46 0.16 -11.14
C ASP A 300 -6.03 -1.18 -10.66
N GLU A 301 -5.69 -1.58 -9.45
CA GLU A 301 -6.36 -2.68 -8.71
C GLU A 301 -7.67 -2.21 -8.06
N GLU A 302 -7.85 -0.90 -7.90
CA GLU A 302 -8.99 -0.26 -7.24
C GLU A 302 -9.68 0.75 -8.16
N HIS A 303 -10.97 0.95 -7.92
CA HIS A 303 -11.72 2.01 -8.59
C HIS A 303 -11.19 3.39 -8.20
N ALA A 304 -11.16 4.29 -9.17
CA ALA A 304 -10.81 5.68 -8.91
C ALA A 304 -11.81 6.33 -7.94
N GLU A 305 -11.33 7.13 -7.01
CA GLU A 305 -12.20 8.04 -6.27
C GLU A 305 -12.72 9.13 -7.20
N ILE A 306 -14.04 9.13 -7.43
CA ILE A 306 -14.67 10.08 -8.34
C ILE A 306 -14.81 11.44 -7.65
N THR A 307 -14.18 12.44 -8.26
CA THR A 307 -14.28 13.85 -7.85
C THR A 307 -14.70 14.70 -9.05
N ASN A 308 -14.88 16.01 -8.84
CA ASN A 308 -15.15 16.92 -9.96
C ASN A 308 -14.01 16.93 -11.00
N TYR A 309 -12.79 16.60 -10.59
CA TYR A 309 -11.58 16.66 -11.41
C TYR A 309 -11.05 15.28 -11.84
N MET A 310 -11.49 14.20 -11.19
CA MET A 310 -11.13 12.81 -11.48
C MET A 310 -12.39 12.06 -11.94
N GLN A 311 -12.61 12.03 -13.25
CA GLN A 311 -13.75 11.37 -13.89
C GLN A 311 -13.22 10.54 -15.06
N PRO A 312 -12.69 9.34 -14.80
CA PRO A 312 -12.15 8.50 -15.85
C PRO A 312 -13.21 8.17 -16.90
N VAL A 313 -12.86 8.34 -18.18
CA VAL A 313 -13.69 7.89 -19.31
C VAL A 313 -13.64 6.37 -19.46
N LYS A 314 -12.60 5.74 -18.92
CA LYS A 314 -12.41 4.29 -18.85
C LYS A 314 -11.61 3.93 -17.59
N GLU A 315 -12.01 2.84 -16.94
CA GLU A 315 -11.24 2.21 -15.88
C GLU A 315 -10.89 0.78 -16.27
N LEU A 316 -9.63 0.42 -16.18
CA LEU A 316 -9.13 -0.94 -16.30
C LEU A 316 -8.74 -1.44 -14.92
N ILE A 317 -9.67 -2.15 -14.29
CA ILE A 317 -9.49 -2.64 -12.92
C ILE A 317 -9.02 -4.10 -12.94
N GLY A 318 -7.86 -4.34 -12.34
CA GLY A 318 -7.26 -5.66 -12.31
C GLY A 318 -5.78 -5.63 -11.96
N ASN A 319 -5.05 -6.69 -12.29
CA ASN A 319 -3.60 -6.73 -12.10
C ASN A 319 -2.93 -5.68 -12.98
N ILE A 320 -2.30 -4.69 -12.36
CA ILE A 320 -1.69 -3.55 -13.06
C ILE A 320 -0.62 -4.01 -14.05
N ALA A 321 0.34 -4.82 -13.60
CA ALA A 321 1.45 -5.29 -14.45
C ALA A 321 0.92 -6.07 -15.65
N GLY A 322 0.01 -7.03 -15.43
CA GLY A 322 -0.61 -7.81 -16.50
C GLY A 322 -1.41 -6.96 -17.48
N THR A 323 -2.14 -5.94 -16.98
CA THR A 323 -2.89 -5.00 -17.83
C THR A 323 -1.95 -4.18 -18.72
N ILE A 324 -0.86 -3.67 -18.16
CA ILE A 324 0.16 -2.90 -18.89
C ILE A 324 0.87 -3.78 -19.92
N ASP A 325 1.19 -5.03 -19.60
CA ASP A 325 1.78 -5.98 -20.54
C ASP A 325 0.83 -6.30 -21.70
N MET A 326 -0.47 -6.51 -21.44
CA MET A 326 -1.46 -6.68 -22.51
C MET A 326 -1.54 -5.46 -23.43
N ILE A 327 -1.55 -4.24 -22.91
CA ILE A 327 -1.48 -3.03 -23.72
C ILE A 327 -0.20 -3.05 -24.58
N SER A 328 0.94 -3.34 -23.96
CA SER A 328 2.23 -3.41 -24.63
C SER A 328 2.26 -4.45 -25.76
N GLU A 329 1.69 -5.64 -25.58
CA GLU A 329 1.64 -6.70 -26.58
C GLU A 329 0.83 -6.31 -27.83
N HIS A 330 -0.24 -5.55 -27.67
CA HIS A 330 -1.13 -5.12 -28.77
C HIS A 330 -0.64 -3.85 -29.49
N VAL A 331 0.44 -3.22 -29.04
CA VAL A 331 1.04 -2.06 -29.72
C VAL A 331 2.09 -2.55 -30.71
N ASN A 332 1.96 -2.17 -31.99
CA ASN A 332 2.89 -2.54 -33.05
C ASN A 332 3.84 -1.41 -33.46
N GLU A 333 3.48 -0.17 -33.18
CA GLU A 333 4.24 1.02 -33.52
C GLU A 333 4.25 2.01 -32.36
N PRO A 334 5.29 2.84 -32.18
CA PRO A 334 5.30 3.89 -31.19
C PRO A 334 4.11 4.85 -31.33
N PHE A 335 3.50 5.24 -30.23
CA PHE A 335 2.41 6.23 -30.24
C PHE A 335 2.93 7.65 -30.48
N ILE A 336 4.14 7.93 -30.00
CA ILE A 336 4.77 9.24 -30.14
C ILE A 336 6.08 9.07 -30.91
N ASN A 337 6.29 9.97 -31.90
CA ASN A 337 7.57 10.05 -32.61
C ASN A 337 8.66 10.59 -31.68
N GLN A 338 9.87 10.04 -31.77
CA GLN A 338 11.03 10.44 -30.96
C GLN A 338 11.32 11.93 -31.10
N ASP A 339 11.28 12.48 -32.32
CA ASP A 339 11.51 13.90 -32.56
C ASP A 339 10.50 14.80 -31.81
N HIS A 340 9.26 14.33 -31.66
CA HIS A 340 8.24 15.04 -30.89
C HIS A 340 8.51 14.97 -29.40
N LEU A 341 8.91 13.80 -28.89
CA LEU A 341 9.31 13.63 -27.48
C LEU A 341 10.51 14.52 -27.12
N ASP A 342 11.53 14.56 -27.99
CA ASP A 342 12.71 15.37 -27.82
C ASP A 342 12.38 16.88 -27.85
N ALA A 343 11.49 17.31 -28.75
CA ALA A 343 11.02 18.68 -28.82
C ALA A 343 10.26 19.10 -27.54
N VAL A 344 9.43 18.22 -26.99
CA VAL A 344 8.70 18.43 -25.75
C VAL A 344 9.67 18.51 -24.58
N SER A 345 10.61 17.57 -24.48
CA SER A 345 11.66 17.54 -23.46
C SER A 345 12.49 18.82 -23.49
N TYR A 346 12.97 19.22 -24.67
CA TYR A 346 13.78 20.43 -24.83
C TYR A 346 13.04 21.70 -24.44
N THR A 347 11.78 21.85 -24.82
CA THR A 347 10.98 23.04 -24.54
C THR A 347 10.66 23.17 -23.06
N HIS A 348 10.41 22.05 -22.36
CA HIS A 348 10.03 22.07 -20.94
C HIS A 348 11.23 22.15 -20.00
N LEU A 349 12.31 21.43 -20.26
CA LEU A 349 13.52 21.49 -19.44
C LEU A 349 14.19 22.88 -19.50
N ARG A 350 14.30 23.49 -20.68
CA ARG A 350 14.87 24.85 -20.82
C ARG A 350 14.01 25.97 -20.22
N ALA A 351 12.69 25.85 -20.33
CA ALA A 351 11.81 26.85 -19.70
C ALA A 351 11.95 26.86 -18.18
N HIS A 352 12.28 25.72 -17.58
CA HIS A 352 12.51 25.60 -16.12
C HIS A 352 13.89 26.11 -15.68
N GLU A 353 14.93 25.88 -16.51
CA GLU A 353 16.29 26.41 -16.21
C GLU A 353 16.31 27.94 -16.24
N THR A 354 15.54 28.57 -17.11
CA THR A 354 15.45 30.04 -17.18
C THR A 354 14.62 30.67 -16.05
N SER A 355 13.68 29.93 -15.44
CA SER A 355 12.88 30.41 -14.31
C SER A 355 13.59 30.31 -12.94
N LEU A 356 14.61 29.47 -12.83
CA LEU A 356 15.44 29.33 -11.62
C LEU A 356 16.53 30.42 -11.50
N HIS A 357 16.71 31.23 -12.53
CA HIS A 357 17.68 32.34 -12.56
C HIS A 357 17.03 33.76 -12.46
N LEU A 358 15.72 33.83 -12.19
CA LEU A 358 14.97 35.02 -11.86
C LEU A 358 14.38 34.93 -10.45
#